data_9ebbf7627873caab07062ece30949ef8
#
_entry.id   9ebbf7627873caab07062ece30949ef8
#
_cell.length_a   1.000
_cell.length_b   1.000
_cell.length_c   1.000
_cell.angle_alpha   90.00
_cell.angle_beta   90.00
_cell.angle_gamma   90.00
#
_symmetry.space_group_name_H-M   'P 1'
#
loop_
_entity.id
_entity.type
_entity.pdbx_description
1 polymer ?
#
loop_
_entity_poly.entity_id
_entity_poly.type
_entity_poly.pdbx_seq_one_letter_code
_entity_poly.pdbx_strand_id
1 'polypeptide(L)'
;MIEKTILNYLNSALNAPVYMENPPRPPLSYVVIEKTGSSRANGLNHSMMTFKSYAGSMYGAAQLNEAVKYAMDGADSLKQVTSSRLNSDYNYTETSTKRYRYQAVYDIWHY
;
A
#
# COMPACT_ATOMS: atom_id res chain seq x y z
N MET A 1 1.66 3.46 -15.58
CA MET A 1 2.49 2.57 -14.75
C MET A 1 1.70 2.14 -13.52
N ILE A 2 1.98 0.97 -13.03
CA ILE A 2 1.17 0.37 -11.95
C ILE A 2 1.19 1.19 -10.66
N GLU A 3 2.34 1.76 -10.30
CA GLU A 3 2.46 2.55 -9.07
C GLU A 3 1.47 3.73 -9.10
N LYS A 4 1.40 4.45 -10.21
CA LYS A 4 0.49 5.59 -10.33
C LYS A 4 -0.96 5.14 -10.35
N THR A 5 -1.25 4.03 -10.99
CA THR A 5 -2.60 3.46 -11.04
C THR A 5 -3.09 3.16 -9.63
N ILE A 6 -2.26 2.50 -8.83
CA ILE A 6 -2.60 2.15 -7.45
C ILE A 6 -2.64 3.40 -6.56
N LEU A 7 -1.70 4.34 -6.76
CA LEU A 7 -1.70 5.61 -6.04
C LEU A 7 -3.03 6.34 -6.20
N ASN A 8 -3.49 6.49 -7.42
CA ASN A 8 -4.75 7.19 -7.71
C ASN A 8 -5.94 6.44 -7.13
N TYR A 9 -5.94 5.12 -7.25
CA TYR A 9 -7.00 4.28 -6.71
C TYR A 9 -7.11 4.44 -5.19
N LEU A 10 -5.99 4.33 -4.48
CA LEU A 10 -5.99 4.44 -3.02
C LEU A 10 -6.34 5.84 -2.54
N ASN A 11 -5.90 6.89 -3.25
CA ASN A 11 -6.26 8.26 -2.88
C ASN A 11 -7.76 8.52 -3.01
N SER A 12 -8.46 7.78 -3.87
CA SER A 12 -9.92 7.87 -3.96
C SER A 12 -10.63 6.96 -2.97
N ALA A 13 -10.01 5.86 -2.55
CA ALA A 13 -10.61 4.86 -1.69
C ALA A 13 -10.37 5.09 -0.20
N LEU A 14 -9.29 5.78 0.16
CA LEU A 14 -8.90 5.99 1.55
C LEU A 14 -9.15 7.44 1.98
N ASN A 15 -9.36 7.63 3.29
CA ASN A 15 -9.47 8.97 3.87
C ASN A 15 -8.10 9.58 4.15
N ALA A 16 -7.06 8.76 4.30
CA ALA A 16 -5.70 9.24 4.51
C ALA A 16 -5.00 9.44 3.16
N PRO A 17 -4.10 10.44 3.04
CA PRO A 17 -3.37 10.66 1.80
C PRO A 17 -2.34 9.56 1.55
N VAL A 18 -2.09 9.28 0.27
CA VAL A 18 -1.18 8.23 -0.20
C VAL A 18 -0.09 8.88 -1.04
N TYR A 19 1.16 8.50 -0.79
CA TYR A 19 2.34 9.05 -1.45
C TYR A 19 3.22 7.93 -2.00
N MET A 20 4.08 8.28 -2.97
CA MET A 20 5.09 7.36 -3.49
C MET A 20 6.43 7.49 -2.76
N GLU A 21 6.58 8.50 -1.94
CA GLU A 21 7.76 8.72 -1.10
C GLU A 21 7.34 9.48 0.15
N ASN A 22 8.17 9.47 1.19
CA ASN A 22 7.84 10.17 2.42
C ASN A 22 7.77 11.67 2.16
N PRO A 23 6.63 12.33 2.48
CA PRO A 23 6.53 13.78 2.32
C PRO A 23 7.41 14.48 3.36
N PRO A 24 7.94 15.69 3.06
CA PRO A 24 8.84 16.39 3.98
C PRO A 24 8.14 16.82 5.28
N ARG A 25 6.82 17.06 5.22
CA ARG A 25 6.00 17.39 6.39
C ARG A 25 4.79 16.45 6.40
N PRO A 26 4.98 15.21 6.88
CA PRO A 26 3.90 14.23 6.81
C PRO A 26 2.73 14.61 7.72
N PRO A 27 1.49 14.36 7.26
CA PRO A 27 0.33 14.46 8.14
C PRO A 27 0.40 13.36 9.20
N LEU A 28 -0.52 13.42 10.19
CA LEU A 28 -0.54 12.44 11.26
C LEU A 28 -0.74 11.02 10.75
N SER A 29 -1.65 10.86 9.79
CA SER A 29 -1.95 9.55 9.20
C SER A 29 -1.75 9.61 7.70
N TYR A 30 -0.98 8.69 7.14
CA TYR A 30 -0.69 8.66 5.71
C TYR A 30 -0.15 7.29 5.31
N VAL A 31 -0.18 7.02 4.01
CA VAL A 31 0.32 5.78 3.42
C VAL A 31 1.42 6.10 2.41
N VAL A 32 2.49 5.32 2.42
CA VAL A 32 3.53 5.39 1.39
C VAL A 32 3.54 4.05 0.66
N ILE A 33 3.47 4.09 -0.67
CA ILE A 33 3.52 2.89 -1.49
C ILE A 33 4.89 2.75 -2.15
N GLU A 34 5.35 1.51 -2.29
CA GLU A 34 6.63 1.22 -2.89
C GLU A 34 6.55 -0.10 -3.67
N LYS A 35 7.00 -0.07 -4.91
CA LYS A 35 7.15 -1.32 -5.66
C LYS A 35 8.48 -1.94 -5.30
N THR A 36 8.44 -3.09 -4.63
CA THR A 36 9.63 -3.74 -4.10
C THR A 36 10.15 -4.88 -4.97
N GLY A 37 9.42 -5.24 -6.02
CA GLY A 37 9.86 -6.25 -6.97
C GLY A 37 8.93 -6.33 -8.16
N SER A 38 9.41 -6.90 -9.26
CA SER A 38 8.59 -7.10 -10.44
C SER A 38 9.15 -8.24 -11.31
N SER A 39 8.27 -8.87 -12.06
CA SER A 39 8.63 -9.88 -13.04
C SER A 39 7.58 -9.88 -14.16
N ARG A 40 7.84 -10.61 -15.21
CA ARG A 40 6.90 -10.72 -16.34
C ARG A 40 6.91 -12.15 -16.86
N ALA A 41 5.73 -12.68 -17.13
CA ALA A 41 5.57 -13.98 -17.73
C ALA A 41 4.31 -14.00 -18.60
N ASN A 42 4.42 -14.55 -19.80
CA ASN A 42 3.28 -14.69 -20.73
C ASN A 42 2.55 -13.38 -21.02
N GLY A 43 3.32 -12.28 -21.14
CA GLY A 43 2.76 -10.95 -21.41
C GLY A 43 2.07 -10.28 -20.24
N LEU A 44 2.08 -10.90 -19.07
CA LEU A 44 1.48 -10.36 -17.85
C LEU A 44 2.57 -9.95 -16.87
N ASN A 45 2.44 -8.76 -16.29
CA ASN A 45 3.36 -8.27 -15.30
C ASN A 45 2.92 -8.72 -13.91
N HIS A 46 3.89 -9.03 -13.07
CA HIS A 46 3.70 -9.26 -11.65
C HIS A 46 4.51 -8.21 -10.90
N SER A 47 3.86 -7.44 -10.04
CA SER A 47 4.53 -6.45 -9.18
C SER A 47 4.26 -6.77 -7.73
N MET A 48 5.31 -6.74 -6.92
CA MET A 48 5.18 -6.81 -5.47
C MET A 48 5.19 -5.38 -4.96
N MET A 49 4.13 -4.99 -4.26
CA MET A 49 3.99 -3.64 -3.73
C MET A 49 3.81 -3.66 -2.23
N THR A 50 4.53 -2.79 -1.56
CA THR A 50 4.48 -2.64 -0.12
C THR A 50 3.76 -1.35 0.23
N PHE A 51 2.80 -1.43 1.15
CA PHE A 51 2.00 -0.31 1.61
C PHE A 51 2.36 -0.05 3.07
N LYS A 52 2.94 1.11 3.32
CA LYS A 52 3.40 1.51 4.66
C LYS A 52 2.37 2.47 5.24
N SER A 53 1.67 2.03 6.29
CA SER A 53 0.60 2.81 6.92
C SER A 53 1.12 3.42 8.21
N TYR A 54 1.19 4.75 8.24
CA TYR A 54 1.68 5.52 9.39
C TYR A 54 0.51 6.21 10.09
N ALA A 55 0.57 6.25 11.40
CA ALA A 55 -0.42 6.98 12.21
C ALA A 55 0.18 7.45 13.53
N GLY A 56 -0.60 8.20 14.30
CA GLY A 56 -0.17 8.75 15.58
C GLY A 56 -0.19 7.73 16.72
N SER A 57 -0.71 6.54 16.51
CA SER A 57 -0.78 5.47 17.48
C SER A 57 -0.66 4.12 16.81
N MET A 58 -0.31 3.09 17.58
CA MET A 58 -0.26 1.72 17.09
C MET A 58 -1.63 1.28 16.56
N TYR A 59 -2.68 1.57 17.31
CA TYR A 59 -4.05 1.24 16.93
C TYR A 59 -4.44 1.93 15.62
N GLY A 60 -4.11 3.22 15.49
CA GLY A 60 -4.39 3.97 14.28
C GLY A 60 -3.65 3.43 13.06
N ALA A 61 -2.38 3.04 13.23
CA ALA A 61 -1.61 2.43 12.15
C ALA A 61 -2.20 1.08 11.73
N ALA A 62 -2.62 0.28 12.70
CA ALA A 62 -3.26 -1.01 12.43
C ALA A 62 -4.60 -0.81 11.70
N GLN A 63 -5.41 0.16 12.12
CA GLN A 63 -6.68 0.49 11.45
C GLN A 63 -6.45 0.92 10.00
N LEU A 64 -5.46 1.79 9.78
CA LEU A 64 -5.15 2.26 8.43
C LEU A 64 -4.68 1.10 7.55
N ASN A 65 -3.87 0.19 8.12
CA ASN A 65 -3.44 -1.01 7.42
C ASN A 65 -4.63 -1.88 6.99
N GLU A 66 -5.64 -2.04 7.87
CA GLU A 66 -6.85 -2.79 7.52
C GLU A 66 -7.64 -2.11 6.40
N ALA A 67 -7.72 -0.78 6.42
CA ALA A 67 -8.38 -0.02 5.35
C ALA A 67 -7.65 -0.20 4.01
N VAL A 68 -6.32 -0.18 4.03
CA VAL A 68 -5.49 -0.44 2.83
C VAL A 68 -5.75 -1.85 2.30
N LYS A 69 -5.76 -2.84 3.18
CA LYS A 69 -6.02 -4.24 2.78
C LYS A 69 -7.40 -4.38 2.16
N TYR A 70 -8.41 -3.77 2.77
CA TYR A 70 -9.76 -3.81 2.22
C TYR A 70 -9.81 -3.21 0.81
N ALA A 71 -9.17 -2.05 0.61
CA ALA A 71 -9.12 -1.41 -0.70
C ALA A 71 -8.35 -2.27 -1.70
N MET A 72 -7.19 -2.80 -1.31
CA MET A 72 -6.35 -3.59 -2.22
C MET A 72 -6.97 -4.95 -2.57
N ASP A 73 -7.77 -5.53 -1.69
CA ASP A 73 -8.50 -6.75 -2.01
C ASP A 73 -9.51 -6.53 -3.14
N GLY A 74 -9.96 -5.30 -3.32
CA GLY A 74 -10.87 -4.92 -4.40
C GLY A 74 -10.19 -4.28 -5.61
N ALA A 75 -8.86 -4.22 -5.65
CA ALA A 75 -8.14 -3.54 -6.72
C ALA A 75 -8.24 -4.23 -8.08
N ASP A 76 -8.66 -5.49 -8.12
CA ASP A 76 -8.90 -6.22 -9.36
C ASP A 76 -10.09 -5.66 -10.16
N SER A 77 -10.86 -4.74 -9.58
CA SER A 77 -11.88 -4.00 -10.32
C SER A 77 -11.29 -3.00 -11.32
N LEU A 78 -10.01 -2.66 -11.17
CA LEU A 78 -9.32 -1.77 -12.11
C LEU A 78 -8.99 -2.52 -13.40
N LYS A 79 -9.14 -1.82 -14.54
CA LYS A 79 -8.92 -2.44 -15.85
C LYS A 79 -7.52 -3.00 -16.05
N GLN A 80 -6.51 -2.32 -15.47
CA GLN A 80 -5.12 -2.73 -15.61
C GLN A 80 -4.75 -3.91 -14.71
N VAL A 81 -5.58 -4.22 -13.72
CA VAL A 81 -5.27 -5.22 -12.69
C VAL A 81 -6.08 -6.49 -12.95
N THR A 82 -5.38 -7.60 -13.08
CA THR A 82 -6.04 -8.91 -13.25
C THR A 82 -6.22 -9.63 -11.92
N SER A 83 -5.30 -9.40 -10.98
CA SER A 83 -5.36 -10.03 -9.65
C SER A 83 -4.59 -9.19 -8.64
N SER A 84 -5.09 -9.12 -7.42
CA SER A 84 -4.45 -8.42 -6.31
C SER A 84 -4.61 -9.31 -5.08
N ARG A 85 -3.49 -9.81 -4.53
CA ARG A 85 -3.50 -10.76 -3.42
C ARG A 85 -2.55 -10.34 -2.32
N LEU A 86 -3.02 -10.39 -1.09
CA LEU A 86 -2.18 -10.17 0.07
C LEU A 86 -1.11 -11.26 0.15
N ASN A 87 0.14 -10.84 0.22
CA ASN A 87 1.27 -11.72 0.48
C ASN A 87 1.47 -11.87 1.99
N SER A 88 1.62 -10.73 2.68
CA SER A 88 1.81 -10.69 4.13
C SER A 88 1.53 -9.30 4.65
N ASP A 89 1.28 -9.19 5.95
CA ASP A 89 1.23 -7.89 6.61
C ASP A 89 1.74 -8.03 8.03
N TYR A 90 2.30 -6.96 8.56
CA TYR A 90 2.95 -7.01 9.86
C TYR A 90 3.16 -5.60 10.43
N ASN A 91 3.35 -5.56 11.75
CA ASN A 91 3.73 -4.35 12.46
C ASN A 91 5.23 -4.09 12.24
N TYR A 92 5.55 -2.91 11.74
CA TYR A 92 6.93 -2.50 11.47
C TYR A 92 7.24 -1.18 12.17
N THR A 93 6.70 -1.00 13.37
CA THR A 93 6.88 0.23 14.15
C THR A 93 8.32 0.39 14.61
N GLU A 94 8.86 1.58 14.42
CA GLU A 94 10.14 1.96 15.00
C GLU A 94 9.89 2.45 16.42
N THR A 95 10.14 1.56 17.40
CA THR A 95 9.76 1.83 18.79
C THR A 95 10.57 2.94 19.44
N SER A 96 11.83 3.13 19.02
CA SER A 96 12.70 4.17 19.58
C SER A 96 12.21 5.58 19.28
N THR A 97 11.61 5.80 18.10
CA THR A 97 11.09 7.08 17.66
C THR A 97 9.59 7.19 17.79
N LYS A 98 8.92 6.11 18.21
CA LYS A 98 7.45 6.00 18.27
C LYS A 98 6.81 6.31 16.92
N ARG A 99 7.47 5.91 15.85
CA ARG A 99 6.92 6.05 14.51
C ARG A 99 6.10 4.81 14.19
N TYR A 100 4.83 4.87 14.51
CA TYR A 100 3.91 3.74 14.38
C TYR A 100 3.63 3.44 12.93
N ARG A 101 3.93 2.22 12.51
CA ARG A 101 3.80 1.80 11.12
C ARG A 101 3.42 0.35 11.02
N TYR A 102 2.42 0.06 10.19
CA TYR A 102 2.13 -1.28 9.70
C TYR A 102 2.50 -1.36 8.23
N GLN A 103 2.83 -2.54 7.75
CA GLN A 103 3.13 -2.78 6.35
C GLN A 103 2.31 -3.94 5.83
N ALA A 104 1.75 -3.76 4.63
CA ALA A 104 1.08 -4.83 3.89
C ALA A 104 1.81 -5.00 2.57
N VAL A 105 2.08 -6.24 2.19
CA VAL A 105 2.74 -6.59 0.94
C VAL A 105 1.73 -7.30 0.06
N TYR A 106 1.55 -6.81 -1.16
CA TYR A 106 0.61 -7.38 -2.12
C TYR A 106 1.32 -7.83 -3.37
N ASP A 107 0.88 -8.97 -3.89
CA ASP A 107 1.25 -9.43 -5.22
C ASP A 107 0.15 -8.98 -6.18
N ILE A 108 0.54 -8.21 -7.21
CA ILE A 108 -0.39 -7.63 -8.16
C ILE A 108 0.00 -8.10 -9.56
N TRP A 109 -0.94 -8.77 -10.24
CA TRP A 109 -0.79 -9.15 -11.63
C TRP A 109 -1.54 -8.13 -12.49
N HIS A 110 -0.87 -7.61 -13.50
CA HIS A 110 -1.42 -6.50 -14.28
C HIS A 110 -0.84 -6.45 -15.69
N TYR A 111 -1.50 -5.72 -16.54
CA TYR A 111 -1.05 -5.49 -17.90
C TYR A 111 0.07 -4.49 -18.04
#